data_6f47ab73a8151cd926648ee3967495c4
#
_entry.id   6f47ab73a8151cd926648ee3967495c4
#
_cell.length_a   1.000
_cell.length_b   1.000
_cell.length_c   1.000
_cell.angle_alpha   90.00
_cell.angle_beta   90.00
_cell.angle_gamma   90.00
#
_symmetry.space_group_name_H-M   'P 1'
#
loop_
_entity.id
_entity.type
_entity.pdbx_description
1 polymer ?
#
loop_
_entity_poly.entity_id
_entity_poly.type
_entity_poly.pdbx_seq_one_letter_code
_entity_poly.pdbx_strand_id
1 'polypeptide(L)'
;MLNKVLFVPSGFIRFLFVLTPFLPVKEIGYTNDGKERLVMHILVTNDDGVSAPGLLALVQALSSLATITVLAPDHNWSASGHVKTLHRPLRVKETLLADGTPALASDGAPSDCVALAMMGLIEERIDLVVSGINPNGNLGHDVTYSGTVTAAMEAAIAGLPAVAVSLDPPEGVMGPLDYSTAAGMARRVVEQVLHHGLPKDVFLNVNVPYLPEAEIKGIMVTRMGLRIYRDALIKRLDPRGRPYYWIGGDMPTGVPDEGTDIGALAGGYVSITPMHLDLTAQTELEKMRGWAWDAD
;
A
#
# COMPACT_ATOMS: atom_id res chain seq x y z
N MET A 1 25.41 21.10 23.49
CA MET A 1 24.99 22.36 24.18
C MET A 1 23.75 22.03 25.00
N LEU A 2 23.72 22.49 26.26
CA LEU A 2 22.86 21.97 27.34
C LEU A 2 21.36 22.05 27.08
N ASN A 3 20.68 20.92 27.28
CA ASN A 3 19.23 20.82 27.42
C ASN A 3 18.78 21.52 28.72
N LYS A 4 17.97 22.56 28.60
CA LYS A 4 17.22 23.11 29.74
C LYS A 4 15.94 22.31 29.94
N VAL A 5 15.91 21.58 31.01
CA VAL A 5 14.66 20.96 31.53
C VAL A 5 13.96 22.03 32.36
N LEU A 6 12.78 22.46 31.94
CA LEU A 6 11.87 23.27 32.74
C LEU A 6 11.00 22.36 33.60
N PHE A 7 11.19 22.41 34.91
CA PHE A 7 10.32 21.74 35.88
C PHE A 7 9.06 22.58 36.12
N VAL A 8 7.88 22.00 35.90
CA VAL A 8 6.59 22.54 36.31
C VAL A 8 6.01 21.63 37.40
N PRO A 9 5.71 22.12 38.61
CA PRO A 9 5.17 21.29 39.67
C PRO A 9 3.65 21.22 39.54
N SER A 10 3.14 20.12 39.05
CA SER A 10 1.84 19.49 39.32
C SER A 10 1.52 18.41 38.28
N GLY A 11 1.71 17.18 38.67
CA GLY A 11 0.88 15.97 38.45
C GLY A 11 0.55 15.47 37.05
N PHE A 12 1.00 16.08 35.93
CA PHE A 12 0.81 15.54 34.58
C PHE A 12 2.06 15.75 33.72
N ILE A 13 2.78 14.66 33.44
CA ILE A 13 3.88 14.68 32.50
C ILE A 13 3.27 14.69 31.07
N ARG A 14 3.18 15.88 30.48
CA ARG A 14 2.97 16.00 29.04
C ARG A 14 4.33 15.94 28.36
N PHE A 15 4.63 14.85 27.67
CA PHE A 15 5.74 14.82 26.74
C PHE A 15 5.37 15.69 25.52
N LEU A 16 5.88 16.91 25.48
CA LEU A 16 5.88 17.73 24.28
C LEU A 16 7.06 17.30 23.42
N PHE A 17 6.83 16.39 22.46
CA PHE A 17 7.81 16.15 21.42
C PHE A 17 7.87 17.39 20.52
N VAL A 18 8.87 18.26 20.75
CA VAL A 18 9.25 19.25 19.75
C VAL A 18 10.03 18.51 18.68
N LEU A 19 9.36 18.14 17.61
CA LEU A 19 9.99 17.71 16.38
C LEU A 19 10.75 18.89 15.79
N THR A 20 12.03 19.02 16.11
CA THR A 20 12.94 19.80 15.25
C THR A 20 13.04 18.99 13.95
N PRO A 21 12.77 19.58 12.78
CA PRO A 21 13.03 18.89 11.53
C PRO A 21 14.55 18.72 11.40
N PHE A 22 15.04 17.52 11.67
CA PHE A 22 16.33 17.10 11.14
C PHE A 22 16.13 17.08 9.62
N LEU A 23 16.68 18.05 8.92
CA LEU A 23 16.83 17.95 7.47
C LEU A 23 17.90 16.89 7.21
N PRO A 24 17.55 15.69 6.75
CA PRO A 24 18.53 14.67 6.44
C PRO A 24 19.40 15.18 5.27
N VAL A 25 20.69 14.91 5.36
CA VAL A 25 21.63 15.15 4.26
C VAL A 25 21.19 14.29 3.10
N LYS A 26 20.84 14.91 1.98
CA LYS A 26 20.55 14.17 0.75
C LYS A 26 21.84 13.53 0.27
N GLU A 27 21.88 12.23 0.15
CA GLU A 27 22.99 11.56 -0.52
C GLU A 27 23.03 12.01 -1.99
N ILE A 28 24.19 12.49 -2.43
CA ILE A 28 24.40 12.91 -3.80
C ILE A 28 25.15 11.77 -4.49
N GLY A 29 24.46 11.06 -5.37
CA GLY A 29 25.10 10.13 -6.32
C GLY A 29 25.57 10.88 -7.56
N TYR A 30 26.57 10.32 -8.24
CA TYR A 30 27.04 10.86 -9.52
C TYR A 30 26.62 9.92 -10.67
N THR A 31 26.07 10.48 -11.74
CA THR A 31 25.81 9.73 -12.97
C THR A 31 27.12 9.55 -13.76
N ASN A 32 27.16 8.63 -14.72
CA ASN A 32 28.33 8.37 -15.55
C ASN A 32 28.82 9.60 -16.36
N ASP A 33 27.99 10.64 -16.49
CA ASP A 33 28.31 11.95 -17.09
C ASP A 33 28.73 13.00 -16.05
N GLY A 34 28.92 12.59 -14.79
CA GLY A 34 29.41 13.46 -13.70
C GLY A 34 28.37 14.43 -13.12
N LYS A 35 27.08 14.28 -13.47
CA LYS A 35 26.02 15.10 -12.87
C LYS A 35 25.59 14.55 -11.52
N GLU A 36 25.41 15.46 -10.56
CA GLU A 36 24.82 15.15 -9.26
C GLU A 36 23.38 14.64 -9.47
N ARG A 37 23.10 13.42 -9.04
CA ARG A 37 21.74 12.86 -8.97
C ARG A 37 21.42 12.58 -7.51
N LEU A 38 20.28 13.07 -7.05
CA LEU A 38 19.74 12.65 -5.77
C LEU A 38 19.43 11.15 -5.86
N VAL A 39 20.06 10.36 -5.00
CA VAL A 39 19.73 8.95 -4.84
C VAL A 39 18.40 8.90 -4.10
N MET A 40 17.37 8.46 -4.81
CA MET A 40 16.04 8.23 -4.20
C MET A 40 16.05 6.90 -3.45
N HIS A 41 15.32 6.83 -2.34
CA HIS A 41 15.20 5.62 -1.54
C HIS A 41 13.74 5.19 -1.47
N ILE A 42 13.46 3.97 -1.91
CA ILE A 42 12.12 3.38 -1.95
C ILE A 42 12.01 2.26 -0.91
N LEU A 43 11.01 2.37 -0.04
CA LEU A 43 10.56 1.24 0.77
C LEU A 43 9.59 0.38 -0.04
N VAL A 44 9.88 -0.91 -0.15
CA VAL A 44 8.99 -1.89 -0.80
C VAL A 44 8.43 -2.85 0.26
N THR A 45 7.10 -3.05 0.21
CA THR A 45 6.34 -3.94 1.08
C THR A 45 5.24 -4.67 0.30
N ASN A 46 4.49 -5.56 0.95
CA ASN A 46 3.29 -6.23 0.41
C ASN A 46 2.44 -6.82 1.54
N ASP A 47 1.35 -7.51 1.22
CA ASP A 47 0.54 -8.28 2.17
C ASP A 47 0.63 -9.80 1.99
N ASP A 48 1.23 -10.27 0.89
CA ASP A 48 1.42 -11.72 0.66
C ASP A 48 2.60 -12.32 1.43
N GLY A 49 3.47 -11.44 1.96
CA GLY A 49 4.65 -11.81 2.73
C GLY A 49 5.96 -11.70 1.95
N VAL A 50 7.07 -11.67 2.69
CA VAL A 50 8.43 -11.41 2.17
C VAL A 50 8.91 -12.41 1.11
N SER A 51 8.38 -13.63 1.10
CA SER A 51 8.72 -14.68 0.12
C SER A 51 7.84 -14.65 -1.14
N ALA A 52 6.90 -13.72 -1.24
CA ALA A 52 5.96 -13.66 -2.37
C ALA A 52 6.67 -13.30 -3.69
N PRO A 53 6.36 -14.01 -4.81
CA PRO A 53 6.99 -13.74 -6.10
C PRO A 53 6.66 -12.36 -6.65
N GLY A 54 5.46 -11.81 -6.35
CA GLY A 54 5.08 -10.46 -6.73
C GLY A 54 5.95 -9.38 -6.09
N LEU A 55 6.36 -9.58 -4.82
CA LEU A 55 7.28 -8.67 -4.13
C LEU A 55 8.65 -8.68 -4.81
N LEU A 56 9.18 -9.86 -5.11
CA LEU A 56 10.46 -10.00 -5.80
C LEU A 56 10.44 -9.32 -7.17
N ALA A 57 9.40 -9.54 -7.96
CA ALA A 57 9.24 -8.93 -9.28
C ALA A 57 9.23 -7.39 -9.18
N LEU A 58 8.54 -6.85 -8.17
CA LEU A 58 8.50 -5.41 -7.92
C LEU A 58 9.89 -4.85 -7.56
N VAL A 59 10.60 -5.50 -6.64
CA VAL A 59 11.94 -5.11 -6.22
C VAL A 59 12.90 -5.09 -7.40
N GLN A 60 12.90 -6.14 -8.22
CA GLN A 60 13.74 -6.24 -9.41
C GLN A 60 13.45 -5.12 -10.43
N ALA A 61 12.18 -4.81 -10.66
CA ALA A 61 11.78 -3.75 -11.59
C ALA A 61 12.20 -2.34 -11.12
N LEU A 62 12.21 -2.10 -9.80
CA LEU A 62 12.52 -0.80 -9.21
C LEU A 62 14.01 -0.58 -8.91
N SER A 63 14.82 -1.64 -8.80
CA SER A 63 16.23 -1.60 -8.38
C SER A 63 17.13 -0.69 -9.23
N SER A 64 16.77 -0.46 -10.49
CA SER A 64 17.50 0.44 -11.39
C SER A 64 17.11 1.92 -11.25
N LEU A 65 16.04 2.24 -10.50
CA LEU A 65 15.54 3.60 -10.31
C LEU A 65 16.05 4.26 -9.03
N ALA A 66 16.22 3.46 -7.97
CA ALA A 66 16.46 3.95 -6.62
C ALA A 66 17.18 2.90 -5.77
N THR A 67 17.68 3.30 -4.61
CA THR A 67 18.01 2.35 -3.54
C THR A 67 16.73 1.73 -3.00
N ILE A 68 16.73 0.41 -2.80
CA ILE A 68 15.55 -0.31 -2.33
C ILE A 68 15.81 -0.88 -0.93
N THR A 69 14.91 -0.62 0.00
CA THR A 69 14.78 -1.37 1.24
C THR A 69 13.49 -2.17 1.20
N VAL A 70 13.59 -3.46 1.52
CA VAL A 70 12.44 -4.35 1.62
C VAL A 70 12.12 -4.58 3.09
N LEU A 71 10.90 -4.24 3.50
CA LEU A 71 10.34 -4.60 4.81
C LEU A 71 8.90 -5.08 4.59
N ALA A 72 8.67 -6.37 4.74
CA ALA A 72 7.39 -7.01 4.45
C ALA A 72 6.98 -7.98 5.58
N PRO A 73 5.72 -8.37 5.68
CA PRO A 73 5.27 -9.40 6.60
C PRO A 73 5.99 -10.73 6.40
N ASP A 74 6.17 -11.51 7.47
CA ASP A 74 6.74 -12.86 7.42
C ASP A 74 5.76 -13.93 6.92
N HIS A 75 4.48 -13.60 6.83
CA HIS A 75 3.39 -14.44 6.33
C HIS A 75 2.31 -13.61 5.63
N ASN A 76 1.34 -14.30 5.02
CA ASN A 76 0.24 -13.65 4.29
C ASN A 76 -0.75 -12.97 5.25
N TRP A 77 -1.08 -11.71 4.95
CA TRP A 77 -2.03 -10.84 5.65
C TRP A 77 -3.22 -10.44 4.75
N SER A 78 -3.57 -11.23 3.74
CA SER A 78 -4.70 -10.91 2.84
C SER A 78 -5.99 -10.62 3.61
N ALA A 79 -6.74 -9.65 3.13
CA ALA A 79 -8.00 -9.17 3.72
C ALA A 79 -7.87 -8.66 5.17
N SER A 80 -6.69 -8.20 5.58
CA SER A 80 -6.48 -7.64 6.93
C SER A 80 -7.00 -6.22 7.09
N GLY A 81 -7.19 -5.49 5.98
CA GLY A 81 -7.51 -4.07 6.02
C GLY A 81 -6.40 -3.22 6.64
N HIS A 82 -6.75 -2.01 7.10
CA HIS A 82 -5.79 -1.11 7.74
C HIS A 82 -5.67 -1.42 9.25
N VAL A 83 -4.70 -2.25 9.58
CA VAL A 83 -4.43 -2.72 10.95
C VAL A 83 -3.20 -2.03 11.52
N LYS A 84 -3.24 -1.69 12.81
CA LYS A 84 -2.07 -1.25 13.59
C LYS A 84 -1.94 -2.12 14.84
N THR A 85 -0.83 -2.83 14.97
CA THR A 85 -0.59 -3.76 16.07
C THR A 85 -0.08 -3.01 17.30
N LEU A 86 -0.96 -2.76 18.28
CA LEU A 86 -0.64 -2.07 19.52
C LEU A 86 -0.67 -2.97 20.77
N HIS A 87 -1.20 -4.18 20.65
CA HIS A 87 -1.46 -5.08 21.77
C HIS A 87 -0.30 -6.06 22.07
N ARG A 88 0.72 -6.10 21.23
CA ARG A 88 1.93 -6.92 21.38
C ARG A 88 3.15 -6.23 20.75
N PRO A 89 4.37 -6.60 21.16
CA PRO A 89 5.57 -6.15 20.46
C PRO A 89 5.62 -6.75 19.07
N LEU A 90 6.18 -6.00 18.11
CA LEU A 90 6.52 -6.45 16.77
C LEU A 90 7.96 -6.93 16.73
N ARG A 91 8.21 -7.99 15.96
CA ARG A 91 9.56 -8.55 15.73
C ARG A 91 9.93 -8.42 14.27
N VAL A 92 11.15 -8.00 14.03
CA VAL A 92 11.72 -7.92 12.68
C VAL A 92 12.96 -8.79 12.62
N LYS A 93 13.13 -9.53 11.52
CA LYS A 93 14.26 -10.41 11.27
C LYS A 93 14.85 -10.11 9.90
N GLU A 94 16.16 -10.16 9.80
CA GLU A 94 16.84 -10.17 8.51
C GLU A 94 16.53 -11.47 7.76
N THR A 95 16.34 -11.34 6.47
CA THR A 95 16.09 -12.45 5.54
C THR A 95 16.58 -12.10 4.14
N LEU A 96 16.44 -13.02 3.21
CA LEU A 96 16.75 -12.80 1.80
C LEU A 96 15.55 -13.13 0.94
N LEU A 97 15.34 -12.37 -0.13
CA LEU A 97 14.43 -12.74 -1.21
C LEU A 97 15.00 -13.95 -1.98
N ALA A 98 14.20 -14.52 -2.87
CA ALA A 98 14.59 -15.74 -3.61
C ALA A 98 15.81 -15.54 -4.52
N ASP A 99 16.15 -14.31 -4.91
CA ASP A 99 17.33 -13.96 -5.70
C ASP A 99 18.55 -13.57 -4.85
N GLY A 100 18.43 -13.63 -3.52
CA GLY A 100 19.50 -13.26 -2.58
C GLY A 100 19.49 -11.77 -2.19
N THR A 101 18.53 -10.98 -2.65
CA THR A 101 18.38 -9.57 -2.23
C THR A 101 18.08 -9.50 -0.72
N PRO A 102 18.81 -8.67 0.06
CA PRO A 102 18.53 -8.48 1.48
C PRO A 102 17.13 -7.92 1.72
N ALA A 103 16.46 -8.42 2.75
CA ALA A 103 15.12 -8.01 3.15
C ALA A 103 14.94 -8.14 4.66
N LEU A 104 13.93 -7.44 5.17
CA LEU A 104 13.45 -7.51 6.54
C LEU A 104 12.06 -8.15 6.57
N ALA A 105 11.85 -9.13 7.43
CA ALA A 105 10.57 -9.80 7.64
C ALA A 105 10.00 -9.44 9.01
N SER A 106 8.77 -8.91 9.04
CA SER A 106 8.06 -8.55 10.27
C SER A 106 6.92 -9.51 10.57
N ASP A 107 6.64 -9.78 11.85
CA ASP A 107 5.42 -10.48 12.29
C ASP A 107 4.19 -9.55 12.37
N GLY A 108 4.32 -8.31 11.88
CA GLY A 108 3.26 -7.31 11.76
C GLY A 108 2.55 -7.30 10.41
N ALA A 109 1.44 -6.56 10.33
CA ALA A 109 0.71 -6.30 9.10
C ALA A 109 1.51 -5.40 8.13
N PRO A 110 1.12 -5.29 6.84
CA PRO A 110 1.78 -4.40 5.88
C PRO A 110 1.88 -2.93 6.35
N SER A 111 0.82 -2.40 6.93
CA SER A 111 0.82 -1.06 7.53
C SER A 111 1.75 -0.93 8.74
N ASP A 112 1.91 -2.01 9.55
CA ASP A 112 2.92 -2.03 10.62
C ASP A 112 4.34 -1.97 10.07
N CYS A 113 4.62 -2.66 8.94
CA CYS A 113 5.92 -2.60 8.27
C CYS A 113 6.26 -1.15 7.86
N VAL A 114 5.33 -0.45 7.23
CA VAL A 114 5.50 0.96 6.87
C VAL A 114 5.70 1.82 8.12
N ALA A 115 4.85 1.66 9.14
CA ALA A 115 4.95 2.41 10.39
C ALA A 115 6.30 2.21 11.09
N LEU A 116 6.79 0.95 11.19
CA LEU A 116 8.10 0.65 11.77
C LEU A 116 9.24 1.34 11.02
N ALA A 117 9.22 1.27 9.69
CA ALA A 117 10.22 1.95 8.85
C ALA A 117 10.23 3.46 9.13
N MET A 118 9.04 4.10 9.15
CA MET A 118 8.89 5.53 9.37
C MET A 118 9.22 5.98 10.80
N MET A 119 9.12 5.09 11.78
CA MET A 119 9.48 5.34 13.18
C MET A 119 10.98 5.19 13.46
N GLY A 120 11.80 4.91 12.43
CA GLY A 120 13.26 4.87 12.55
C GLY A 120 13.85 3.46 12.62
N LEU A 121 13.11 2.41 12.26
CA LEU A 121 13.70 1.09 12.02
C LEU A 121 14.65 1.13 10.81
N ILE A 122 14.33 1.95 9.83
CA ILE A 122 15.20 2.28 8.70
C ILE A 122 15.77 3.68 8.98
N GLU A 123 17.10 3.76 9.10
CA GLU A 123 17.79 5.00 9.45
C GLU A 123 17.84 5.98 8.27
N GLU A 124 17.95 5.46 7.07
CA GLU A 124 17.96 6.23 5.84
C GLU A 124 16.59 6.83 5.54
N ARG A 125 16.61 8.05 5.01
CA ARG A 125 15.36 8.70 4.61
C ARG A 125 14.69 7.92 3.48
N ILE A 126 13.42 7.59 3.66
CA ILE A 126 12.54 7.04 2.63
C ILE A 126 11.88 8.17 1.86
N ASP A 127 11.92 8.12 0.52
CA ASP A 127 11.33 9.13 -0.37
C ASP A 127 10.00 8.66 -0.98
N LEU A 128 9.77 7.34 -1.07
CA LEU A 128 8.56 6.74 -1.66
C LEU A 128 8.32 5.37 -1.02
N VAL A 129 7.05 5.01 -0.85
CA VAL A 129 6.64 3.65 -0.49
C VAL A 129 5.93 3.00 -1.67
N VAL A 130 6.31 1.77 -2.01
CA VAL A 130 5.62 0.97 -3.03
C VAL A 130 5.20 -0.37 -2.42
N SER A 131 3.91 -0.66 -2.48
CA SER A 131 3.34 -1.89 -1.92
C SER A 131 2.82 -2.80 -3.04
N GLY A 132 3.19 -4.07 -3.02
CA GLY A 132 2.75 -5.08 -4.00
C GLY A 132 3.87 -6.02 -4.43
N ILE A 133 3.72 -6.75 -5.54
CA ILE A 133 2.55 -6.79 -6.43
C ILE A 133 1.56 -7.82 -5.91
N ASN A 134 0.35 -7.39 -5.56
CA ASN A 134 -0.73 -8.26 -5.11
C ASN A 134 -1.20 -9.19 -6.25
N PRO A 135 -1.47 -10.49 -5.99
CA PRO A 135 -1.90 -11.44 -7.02
C PRO A 135 -3.35 -11.27 -7.49
N ASN A 136 -4.11 -10.35 -6.90
CA ASN A 136 -5.50 -10.06 -7.26
C ASN A 136 -5.73 -8.55 -7.32
N GLY A 137 -6.60 -8.08 -8.21
CA GLY A 137 -6.97 -6.69 -8.33
C GLY A 137 -7.62 -6.14 -7.04
N ASN A 138 -7.24 -4.93 -6.66
CA ASN A 138 -7.85 -4.18 -5.56
C ASN A 138 -8.73 -3.07 -6.14
N LEU A 139 -10.00 -3.37 -6.39
CA LEU A 139 -10.93 -2.58 -7.18
C LEU A 139 -12.12 -2.09 -6.35
N GLY A 140 -12.59 -0.90 -6.64
CA GLY A 140 -13.73 -0.32 -5.93
C GLY A 140 -13.57 -0.42 -4.41
N HIS A 141 -14.56 -0.94 -3.70
CA HIS A 141 -14.54 -1.02 -2.23
C HIS A 141 -13.56 -2.07 -1.66
N ASP A 142 -13.00 -2.98 -2.48
CA ASP A 142 -11.98 -3.95 -2.03
C ASP A 142 -10.77 -3.25 -1.40
N VAL A 143 -10.47 -2.02 -1.83
CA VAL A 143 -9.38 -1.20 -1.30
C VAL A 143 -9.41 -1.04 0.22
N THR A 144 -10.59 -1.11 0.85
CA THR A 144 -10.74 -0.99 2.31
C THR A 144 -10.32 -2.24 3.06
N TYR A 145 -10.30 -3.39 2.40
CA TYR A 145 -9.89 -4.68 2.95
C TYR A 145 -8.46 -5.05 2.58
N SER A 146 -7.87 -4.38 1.58
CA SER A 146 -6.56 -4.71 1.03
C SER A 146 -5.40 -4.30 1.95
N GLY A 147 -4.55 -5.25 2.33
CA GLY A 147 -3.30 -4.97 3.00
C GLY A 147 -2.31 -4.22 2.12
N THR A 148 -2.28 -4.52 0.81
CA THR A 148 -1.46 -3.82 -0.19
C THR A 148 -1.80 -2.33 -0.25
N VAL A 149 -3.10 -1.99 -0.37
CA VAL A 149 -3.56 -0.60 -0.47
C VAL A 149 -3.37 0.13 0.85
N THR A 150 -3.65 -0.53 1.98
CA THR A 150 -3.54 0.10 3.31
C THR A 150 -2.09 0.34 3.75
N ALA A 151 -1.12 -0.39 3.21
CA ALA A 151 0.30 -0.04 3.36
C ALA A 151 0.62 1.30 2.68
N ALA A 152 0.10 1.55 1.47
CA ALA A 152 0.21 2.85 0.82
C ALA A 152 -0.55 3.96 1.56
N MET A 153 -1.70 3.65 2.16
CA MET A 153 -2.43 4.57 3.06
C MET A 153 -1.59 4.97 4.27
N GLU A 154 -0.91 4.02 4.94
CA GLU A 154 -0.06 4.32 6.09
C GLU A 154 1.10 5.25 5.70
N ALA A 155 1.69 5.05 4.52
CA ALA A 155 2.71 5.95 3.99
C ALA A 155 2.17 7.37 3.76
N ALA A 156 0.97 7.51 3.18
CA ALA A 156 0.33 8.79 2.97
C ALA A 156 0.02 9.50 4.30
N ILE A 157 -0.43 8.76 5.34
CA ILE A 157 -0.60 9.28 6.72
C ILE A 157 0.73 9.79 7.25
N ALA A 158 1.83 9.12 6.98
CA ALA A 158 3.17 9.55 7.38
C ALA A 158 3.72 10.72 6.51
N GLY A 159 2.97 11.18 5.52
CA GLY A 159 3.32 12.31 4.65
C GLY A 159 4.25 11.94 3.49
N LEU A 160 4.35 10.66 3.14
CA LEU A 160 5.12 10.18 2.01
C LEU A 160 4.24 9.88 0.80
N PRO A 161 4.72 10.13 -0.43
CA PRO A 161 4.10 9.60 -1.62
C PRO A 161 4.10 8.06 -1.57
N ALA A 162 3.04 7.44 -2.11
CA ALA A 162 2.95 5.99 -2.12
C ALA A 162 2.20 5.44 -3.33
N VAL A 163 2.53 4.20 -3.71
CA VAL A 163 1.89 3.47 -4.81
C VAL A 163 1.57 2.06 -4.34
N ALA A 164 0.31 1.66 -4.46
CA ALA A 164 -0.12 0.27 -4.32
C ALA A 164 -0.26 -0.35 -5.72
N VAL A 165 0.25 -1.57 -5.92
CA VAL A 165 0.25 -2.25 -7.21
C VAL A 165 -0.37 -3.63 -7.09
N SER A 166 -1.33 -3.93 -7.96
CA SER A 166 -2.03 -5.20 -8.02
C SER A 166 -2.08 -5.72 -9.46
N LEU A 167 -1.97 -7.02 -9.62
CA LEU A 167 -2.23 -7.75 -10.84
C LEU A 167 -3.67 -8.29 -10.81
N ASP A 168 -4.39 -8.24 -11.91
CA ASP A 168 -5.78 -8.73 -11.99
C ASP A 168 -5.87 -9.92 -12.95
N PRO A 169 -5.55 -11.15 -12.49
CA PRO A 169 -5.71 -12.34 -13.32
C PRO A 169 -7.18 -12.69 -13.48
N PRO A 170 -7.59 -13.26 -14.64
CA PRO A 170 -8.92 -13.78 -14.82
C PRO A 170 -9.19 -14.92 -13.85
N GLU A 171 -10.46 -15.11 -13.52
CA GLU A 171 -10.90 -16.19 -12.63
C GLU A 171 -10.47 -17.57 -13.17
N GLY A 172 -10.01 -18.43 -12.26
CA GLY A 172 -9.61 -19.81 -12.59
C GLY A 172 -8.21 -19.99 -13.16
N VAL A 173 -7.37 -18.95 -13.21
CA VAL A 173 -5.94 -19.11 -13.52
C VAL A 173 -5.28 -20.00 -12.47
N MET A 174 -4.69 -21.11 -12.91
CA MET A 174 -4.02 -22.10 -12.08
C MET A 174 -2.49 -22.02 -12.25
N GLY A 175 -1.78 -22.16 -11.14
CA GLY A 175 -0.30 -22.19 -11.14
C GLY A 175 0.35 -20.83 -10.86
N PRO A 176 1.67 -20.73 -11.07
CA PRO A 176 2.40 -19.50 -10.82
C PRO A 176 1.95 -18.38 -11.78
N LEU A 177 1.75 -17.19 -11.22
CA LEU A 177 1.43 -16.00 -12.02
C LEU A 177 2.71 -15.39 -12.59
N ASP A 178 2.60 -14.82 -13.80
CA ASP A 178 3.63 -13.98 -14.40
C ASP A 178 3.41 -12.51 -13.99
N TYR A 179 4.33 -11.95 -13.23
CA TYR A 179 4.29 -10.57 -12.76
C TYR A 179 5.05 -9.59 -13.68
N SER A 180 5.64 -10.04 -14.78
CA SER A 180 6.54 -9.22 -15.62
C SER A 180 5.88 -7.95 -16.14
N THR A 181 4.66 -8.07 -16.70
CA THR A 181 3.90 -6.91 -17.19
C THR A 181 3.55 -5.95 -16.04
N ALA A 182 3.07 -6.46 -14.91
CA ALA A 182 2.71 -5.62 -13.77
C ALA A 182 3.94 -4.92 -13.18
N ALA A 183 5.08 -5.58 -13.09
CA ALA A 183 6.34 -5.01 -12.64
C ALA A 183 6.86 -3.91 -13.59
N GLY A 184 6.76 -4.12 -14.90
CA GLY A 184 7.08 -3.10 -15.90
C GLY A 184 6.18 -1.87 -15.82
N MET A 185 4.86 -2.07 -15.59
CA MET A 185 3.92 -0.97 -15.42
C MET A 185 4.14 -0.24 -14.09
N ALA A 186 4.39 -0.97 -12.99
CA ALA A 186 4.75 -0.38 -11.70
C ALA A 186 5.98 0.53 -11.83
N ARG A 187 7.03 0.07 -12.51
CA ARG A 187 8.22 0.88 -12.78
C ARG A 187 7.87 2.18 -13.51
N ARG A 188 7.08 2.13 -14.58
CA ARG A 188 6.66 3.33 -15.33
C ARG A 188 5.89 4.32 -14.45
N VAL A 189 4.98 3.82 -13.60
CA VAL A 189 4.23 4.66 -12.67
C VAL A 189 5.16 5.30 -11.64
N VAL A 190 6.07 4.52 -11.06
CA VAL A 190 7.06 5.01 -10.08
C VAL A 190 7.97 6.06 -10.71
N GLU A 191 8.45 5.88 -11.95
CA GLU A 191 9.22 6.89 -12.68
C GLU A 191 8.47 8.23 -12.78
N GLN A 192 7.15 8.19 -13.08
CA GLN A 192 6.33 9.40 -13.15
C GLN A 192 6.14 10.04 -11.76
N VAL A 193 5.92 9.23 -10.72
CA VAL A 193 5.79 9.73 -9.33
C VAL A 193 7.10 10.38 -8.86
N LEU A 194 8.25 9.77 -9.15
CA LEU A 194 9.56 10.34 -8.80
C LEU A 194 9.85 11.65 -9.56
N HIS A 195 9.33 11.78 -10.78
CA HIS A 195 9.53 12.98 -11.60
C HIS A 195 8.59 14.14 -11.22
N HIS A 196 7.30 13.84 -10.99
CA HIS A 196 6.26 14.87 -10.79
C HIS A 196 5.92 15.09 -9.31
N GLY A 197 6.20 14.11 -8.43
CA GLY A 197 5.70 14.06 -7.07
C GLY A 197 4.21 13.68 -7.01
N LEU A 198 3.69 13.54 -5.79
CA LEU A 198 2.25 13.44 -5.53
C LEU A 198 1.84 14.58 -4.59
N PRO A 199 0.61 15.08 -4.70
CA PRO A 199 0.05 15.98 -3.70
C PRO A 199 0.09 15.34 -2.30
N LYS A 200 0.16 16.17 -1.27
CA LYS A 200 0.10 15.70 0.12
C LYS A 200 -1.19 14.90 0.33
N ASP A 201 -1.10 13.83 1.12
CA ASP A 201 -2.21 12.93 1.49
C ASP A 201 -2.82 12.16 0.31
N VAL A 202 -2.15 12.17 -0.87
CA VAL A 202 -2.54 11.39 -2.05
C VAL A 202 -1.57 10.23 -2.28
N PHE A 203 -2.13 9.06 -2.55
CA PHE A 203 -1.42 7.87 -3.01
C PHE A 203 -2.09 7.29 -4.26
N LEU A 204 -1.40 6.41 -4.97
CA LEU A 204 -1.94 5.78 -6.18
C LEU A 204 -2.30 4.32 -5.92
N ASN A 205 -3.49 3.90 -6.35
CA ASN A 205 -3.87 2.50 -6.47
C ASN A 205 -3.79 2.10 -7.95
N VAL A 206 -2.87 1.20 -8.26
CA VAL A 206 -2.56 0.76 -9.63
C VAL A 206 -3.00 -0.68 -9.79
N ASN A 207 -3.84 -0.95 -10.77
CA ASN A 207 -4.27 -2.30 -11.12
C ASN A 207 -3.89 -2.60 -12.57
N VAL A 208 -3.23 -3.73 -12.81
CA VAL A 208 -2.71 -4.14 -14.11
C VAL A 208 -3.47 -5.39 -14.56
N PRO A 209 -4.11 -5.41 -15.73
CA PRO A 209 -4.77 -6.61 -16.23
C PRO A 209 -3.72 -7.69 -16.53
N TYR A 210 -4.07 -8.95 -16.31
CA TYR A 210 -3.20 -10.10 -16.60
C TYR A 210 -3.10 -10.37 -18.09
N LEU A 211 -2.39 -9.51 -18.79
CA LEU A 211 -2.16 -9.54 -20.23
C LEU A 211 -0.66 -9.40 -20.52
N PRO A 212 -0.19 -9.97 -21.64
CA PRO A 212 1.12 -9.62 -22.19
C PRO A 212 1.24 -8.11 -22.41
N GLU A 213 2.42 -7.53 -22.18
CA GLU A 213 2.63 -6.08 -22.31
C GLU A 213 2.18 -5.53 -23.68
N ALA A 214 2.38 -6.30 -24.75
CA ALA A 214 1.97 -5.91 -26.11
C ALA A 214 0.45 -5.81 -26.30
N GLU A 215 -0.34 -6.43 -25.42
CA GLU A 215 -1.81 -6.40 -25.45
C GLU A 215 -2.39 -5.32 -24.54
N ILE A 216 -1.58 -4.69 -23.68
CA ILE A 216 -1.98 -3.56 -22.85
C ILE A 216 -2.27 -2.35 -23.77
N LYS A 217 -3.52 -1.88 -23.76
CA LYS A 217 -3.94 -0.78 -24.64
C LYS A 217 -3.49 0.60 -24.17
N GLY A 218 -2.91 0.69 -22.96
CA GLY A 218 -2.42 1.93 -22.37
C GLY A 218 -2.76 2.05 -20.90
N ILE A 219 -2.62 3.26 -20.36
CA ILE A 219 -2.89 3.61 -18.95
C ILE A 219 -4.08 4.57 -18.90
N MET A 220 -5.02 4.32 -17.99
CA MET A 220 -6.15 5.21 -17.72
C MET A 220 -6.08 5.71 -16.28
N VAL A 221 -6.27 7.02 -16.09
CA VAL A 221 -6.55 7.59 -14.76
C VAL A 221 -8.04 7.40 -14.49
N THR A 222 -8.36 6.76 -13.38
CA THR A 222 -9.69 6.23 -13.10
C THR A 222 -10.23 6.71 -11.75
N ARG A 223 -11.51 6.49 -11.53
CA ARG A 223 -12.16 6.52 -10.22
C ARG A 223 -12.52 5.11 -9.77
N MET A 224 -12.80 4.92 -8.50
CA MET A 224 -13.29 3.67 -7.95
C MET A 224 -14.62 3.26 -8.62
N GLY A 225 -14.71 1.99 -9.03
CA GLY A 225 -15.91 1.39 -9.59
C GLY A 225 -16.81 0.77 -8.54
N LEU A 226 -17.97 0.27 -8.97
CA LEU A 226 -18.91 -0.43 -8.11
C LEU A 226 -18.56 -1.93 -8.06
N ARG A 227 -18.15 -2.41 -6.90
CA ARG A 227 -17.93 -3.83 -6.61
C ARG A 227 -19.21 -4.46 -6.12
N ILE A 228 -19.52 -5.65 -6.60
CA ILE A 228 -20.74 -6.41 -6.25
C ILE A 228 -20.31 -7.67 -5.50
N TYR A 229 -20.71 -7.76 -4.23
CA TYR A 229 -20.47 -8.92 -3.37
C TYR A 229 -21.73 -9.78 -3.35
N ARG A 230 -21.55 -11.12 -3.44
CA ARG A 230 -22.60 -12.13 -3.31
C ARG A 230 -22.25 -13.11 -2.20
N ASP A 231 -22.02 -12.50 -1.01
CA ASP A 231 -21.61 -13.25 0.16
C ASP A 231 -22.69 -14.23 0.63
N ALA A 232 -22.26 -15.38 1.10
CA ALA A 232 -23.12 -16.40 1.67
C ALA A 232 -22.58 -16.88 3.02
N LEU A 233 -23.46 -16.99 4.01
CA LEU A 233 -23.11 -17.59 5.29
C LEU A 233 -23.15 -19.11 5.18
N ILE A 234 -21.99 -19.78 5.24
CA ILE A 234 -21.89 -21.24 5.21
C ILE A 234 -21.67 -21.75 6.63
N LYS A 235 -22.72 -22.35 7.22
CA LYS A 235 -22.65 -22.98 8.54
C LYS A 235 -22.21 -24.45 8.42
N ARG A 236 -21.27 -24.88 9.27
CA ARG A 236 -20.80 -26.26 9.42
C ARG A 236 -20.73 -26.62 10.91
N LEU A 237 -20.54 -27.90 11.21
CA LEU A 237 -20.29 -28.38 12.56
C LEU A 237 -18.89 -28.99 12.64
N ASP A 238 -18.18 -28.73 13.74
CA ASP A 238 -16.92 -29.40 14.05
C ASP A 238 -17.18 -30.87 14.48
N PRO A 239 -16.13 -31.71 14.63
CA PRO A 239 -16.28 -33.09 15.07
C PRO A 239 -16.94 -33.28 16.47
N ARG A 240 -17.05 -32.18 17.26
CA ARG A 240 -17.71 -32.18 18.57
C ARG A 240 -19.13 -31.60 18.51
N GLY A 241 -19.67 -31.36 17.31
CA GLY A 241 -21.01 -30.81 17.10
C GLY A 241 -21.15 -29.31 17.33
N ARG A 242 -20.05 -28.55 17.51
CA ARG A 242 -20.09 -27.08 17.68
C ARG A 242 -20.15 -26.39 16.33
N PRO A 243 -21.02 -25.39 16.13
CA PRO A 243 -21.12 -24.67 14.89
C PRO A 243 -19.92 -23.77 14.65
N TYR A 244 -19.46 -23.72 13.40
CA TYR A 244 -18.57 -22.71 12.88
C TYR A 244 -19.11 -22.20 11.53
N TYR A 245 -18.63 -21.04 11.12
CA TYR A 245 -19.20 -20.30 10.01
C TYR A 245 -18.09 -19.84 9.07
N TRP A 246 -18.34 -19.94 7.77
CA TRP A 246 -17.55 -19.30 6.74
C TRP A 246 -18.33 -18.15 6.14
N ILE A 247 -17.66 -17.02 5.89
CA ILE A 247 -18.11 -16.01 4.94
C ILE A 247 -17.65 -16.54 3.58
N GLY A 248 -18.59 -17.06 2.80
CA GLY A 248 -18.35 -17.62 1.47
C GLY A 248 -19.22 -16.89 0.45
N GLY A 249 -19.45 -17.52 -0.69
CA GLY A 249 -20.21 -16.95 -1.79
C GLY A 249 -19.43 -17.03 -3.09
N ASP A 250 -19.92 -16.35 -4.11
CA ASP A 250 -19.24 -16.22 -5.40
C ASP A 250 -18.13 -15.18 -5.31
N MET A 251 -17.15 -15.26 -6.21
CA MET A 251 -16.13 -14.21 -6.33
C MET A 251 -16.80 -12.85 -6.59
N PRO A 252 -16.32 -11.78 -5.96
CA PRO A 252 -16.87 -10.46 -6.20
C PRO A 252 -16.76 -10.07 -7.67
N THR A 253 -17.85 -9.59 -8.25
CA THR A 253 -17.88 -9.04 -9.60
C THR A 253 -17.87 -7.51 -9.55
N GLY A 254 -17.76 -6.86 -10.69
CA GLY A 254 -17.81 -5.40 -10.76
C GLY A 254 -18.61 -4.91 -11.94
N VAL A 255 -19.03 -3.66 -11.89
CA VAL A 255 -19.68 -2.98 -13.01
C VAL A 255 -18.61 -2.29 -13.84
N PRO A 256 -18.40 -2.69 -15.12
CA PRO A 256 -17.34 -2.14 -15.96
C PRO A 256 -17.74 -0.79 -16.59
N ASP A 257 -18.12 0.17 -15.75
CA ASP A 257 -18.48 1.51 -16.19
C ASP A 257 -17.28 2.28 -16.73
N GLU A 258 -17.52 3.16 -17.69
CA GLU A 258 -16.50 4.04 -18.26
C GLU A 258 -15.87 4.93 -17.18
N GLY A 259 -14.55 5.08 -17.24
CA GLY A 259 -13.77 5.89 -16.32
C GLY A 259 -13.58 5.28 -14.92
N THR A 260 -14.01 4.02 -14.71
CA THR A 260 -13.76 3.30 -13.46
C THR A 260 -12.54 2.38 -13.58
N ASP A 261 -11.97 2.00 -12.43
CA ASP A 261 -10.90 1.00 -12.33
C ASP A 261 -11.32 -0.33 -12.94
N ILE A 262 -12.53 -0.80 -12.64
CA ILE A 262 -13.10 -2.03 -13.20
C ILE A 262 -13.30 -1.92 -14.71
N GLY A 263 -13.82 -0.80 -15.20
CA GLY A 263 -14.02 -0.56 -16.64
C GLY A 263 -12.70 -0.50 -17.41
N ALA A 264 -11.66 0.10 -16.83
CA ALA A 264 -10.33 0.16 -17.42
C ALA A 264 -9.73 -1.24 -17.62
N LEU A 265 -9.75 -2.08 -16.56
CA LEU A 265 -9.24 -3.45 -16.63
C LEU A 265 -10.03 -4.31 -17.63
N ALA A 266 -11.36 -4.23 -17.61
CA ALA A 266 -12.23 -4.92 -18.58
C ALA A 266 -11.93 -4.49 -20.02
N GLY A 267 -11.50 -3.24 -20.22
CA GLY A 267 -11.06 -2.70 -21.50
C GLY A 267 -9.64 -3.09 -21.92
N GLY A 268 -8.84 -3.73 -21.06
CA GLY A 268 -7.43 -4.07 -21.30
C GLY A 268 -6.46 -2.89 -21.06
N TYR A 269 -6.85 -1.95 -20.19
CA TYR A 269 -6.02 -0.82 -19.78
C TYR A 269 -5.51 -1.01 -18.35
N VAL A 270 -4.31 -0.50 -18.06
CA VAL A 270 -3.86 -0.31 -16.68
C VAL A 270 -4.68 0.80 -16.04
N SER A 271 -5.21 0.54 -14.85
CA SER A 271 -5.94 1.52 -14.06
C SER A 271 -5.01 2.20 -13.07
N ILE A 272 -5.04 3.54 -12.99
CA ILE A 272 -4.41 4.33 -11.94
C ILE A 272 -5.49 5.17 -11.27
N THR A 273 -5.85 4.82 -10.05
CA THR A 273 -6.80 5.58 -9.25
C THR A 273 -6.07 6.40 -8.20
N PRO A 274 -6.02 7.75 -8.33
CA PRO A 274 -5.52 8.59 -7.25
C PRO A 274 -6.52 8.56 -6.08
N MET A 275 -6.01 8.32 -4.88
CA MET A 275 -6.78 8.15 -3.66
C MET A 275 -6.30 9.09 -2.58
N HIS A 276 -7.19 9.49 -1.69
CA HIS A 276 -6.87 10.24 -0.48
C HIS A 276 -7.64 9.68 0.73
N LEU A 277 -7.22 10.09 1.92
CA LEU A 277 -7.76 9.54 3.18
C LEU A 277 -8.94 10.33 3.74
N ASP A 278 -9.26 11.50 3.18
CA ASP A 278 -10.45 12.25 3.61
C ASP A 278 -11.71 11.57 3.05
N LEU A 279 -12.36 10.77 3.90
CA LEU A 279 -13.62 10.09 3.62
C LEU A 279 -14.84 10.96 3.92
N THR A 280 -14.66 12.25 4.23
CA THR A 280 -15.76 13.15 4.54
C THR A 280 -16.66 13.35 3.32
N ALA A 281 -17.92 13.03 3.45
CA ALA A 281 -18.94 13.32 2.42
C ALA A 281 -19.23 14.82 2.40
N GLN A 282 -18.40 15.61 1.71
CA GLN A 282 -18.42 17.08 1.75
C GLN A 282 -19.80 17.66 1.40
N THR A 283 -20.48 17.08 0.40
CA THR A 283 -21.83 17.52 0.02
C THR A 283 -22.85 17.31 1.14
N GLU A 284 -22.75 16.22 1.87
CA GLU A 284 -23.67 15.89 2.97
C GLU A 284 -23.33 16.69 4.24
N LEU A 285 -22.05 16.97 4.46
CA LEU A 285 -21.61 17.80 5.58
C LEU A 285 -22.33 19.15 5.59
N GLU A 286 -22.39 19.83 4.46
CA GLU A 286 -23.07 21.14 4.35
C GLU A 286 -24.59 21.02 4.57
N LYS A 287 -25.21 19.96 4.05
CA LYS A 287 -26.65 19.72 4.27
C LYS A 287 -26.94 19.44 5.75
N MET A 288 -26.12 18.60 6.40
CA MET A 288 -26.32 18.19 7.79
C MET A 288 -26.07 19.33 8.79
N ARG A 289 -25.28 20.35 8.43
CA ARG A 289 -25.12 21.57 9.24
C ARG A 289 -26.45 22.35 9.41
N GLY A 290 -27.36 22.18 8.49
CA GLY A 290 -28.70 22.81 8.55
C GLY A 290 -29.75 22.03 9.33
N TRP A 291 -29.41 20.86 9.90
CA TRP A 291 -30.34 20.07 10.70
C TRP A 291 -30.44 20.64 12.11
N ALA A 292 -31.60 20.45 12.75
CA ALA A 292 -31.78 20.79 14.16
C ALA A 292 -31.17 19.69 15.03
N TRP A 293 -29.95 19.91 15.47
CA TRP A 293 -29.22 18.94 16.33
C TRP A 293 -29.51 19.11 17.80
N ASP A 294 -29.95 20.33 18.21
CA ASP A 294 -30.34 20.63 19.57
C ASP A 294 -31.83 20.26 19.72
N ALA A 295 -32.09 19.14 20.43
CA ALA A 295 -33.43 18.84 20.89
C ALA A 295 -33.66 19.64 22.18
N ASP A 296 -34.74 20.46 22.23
CA ASP A 296 -35.20 21.12 23.42
C ASP A 296 -35.57 20.12 24.53
#